data_eebe75e1b8994218272a192652fe153d
#
_entry.id   eebe75e1b8994218272a192652fe153d
#
_cell.length_a   1.000
_cell.length_b   1.000
_cell.length_c   1.000
_cell.angle_alpha   90.00
_cell.angle_beta   90.00
_cell.angle_gamma   90.00
#
_symmetry.space_group_name_H-M   'P 1'
#
loop_
_entity.id
_entity.type
_entity.pdbx_description
1 polymer ?
#
loop_
_entity_poly.entity_id
_entity_poly.type
_entity_poly.pdbx_seq_one_letter_code
_entity_poly.pdbx_strand_id
1 'polypeptide(L)'
;MYKRQSPNHPKSRGNIKLKSSNIFDAPTIKFNYLEHEDDMKQTIECVKVARNILKQNSLKEYAGKEIGPGEDATSDETIVEYIRSKAETAYHPSCTLKMGIDKSAVVDQKLKIHGLEGIRVADASVLPEITSGNLNAPVIMVAEKASDIILN
;
A
#
# COMPACT_ATOMS: atom_id res chain seq x y z
N MET A 1 -12.69 -16.96 -10.86
CA MET A 1 -12.82 -15.93 -9.80
C MET A 1 -11.43 -15.49 -9.38
N TYR A 2 -11.06 -14.23 -9.62
CA TYR A 2 -9.79 -13.70 -9.13
C TYR A 2 -9.96 -13.22 -7.70
N LYS A 3 -9.33 -13.88 -6.73
CA LYS A 3 -9.19 -13.34 -5.37
C LYS A 3 -7.81 -12.70 -5.26
N ARG A 4 -7.77 -11.40 -5.03
CA ARG A 4 -6.56 -10.69 -4.62
C ARG A 4 -6.58 -10.58 -3.10
N GLN A 5 -5.52 -11.01 -2.46
CA GLN A 5 -5.28 -10.81 -1.04
C GLN A 5 -3.95 -10.10 -0.88
N SER A 6 -3.88 -9.19 0.07
CA SER A 6 -2.66 -8.47 0.40
C SER A 6 -2.64 -8.14 1.88
N PRO A 7 -1.45 -8.01 2.49
CA PRO A 7 -1.31 -7.38 3.79
C PRO A 7 -1.84 -5.95 3.74
N ASN A 8 -2.64 -5.56 4.73
CA ASN A 8 -3.20 -4.20 4.79
C ASN A 8 -2.22 -3.19 5.40
N HIS A 9 -1.26 -3.65 6.21
CA HIS A 9 -0.27 -2.82 6.89
C HIS A 9 1.15 -3.30 6.58
N PRO A 10 1.65 -3.10 5.34
CA PRO A 10 3.03 -3.49 5.00
C PRO A 10 4.04 -2.67 5.81
N LYS A 11 5.13 -3.32 6.22
CA LYS A 11 6.26 -2.69 6.91
C LYS A 11 7.33 -2.17 5.95
N SER A 12 7.39 -2.70 4.73
CA SER A 12 8.28 -2.21 3.68
C SER A 12 8.04 -0.73 3.40
N ARG A 13 9.12 0.02 3.22
CA ARG A 13 9.05 1.46 2.94
C ARG A 13 9.84 1.79 1.69
N GLY A 14 9.20 2.54 0.80
CA GLY A 14 9.85 3.13 -0.36
C GLY A 14 10.27 4.58 -0.14
N ASN A 15 10.75 5.21 -1.19
CA ASN A 15 11.06 6.63 -1.19
C ASN A 15 10.88 7.26 -2.55
N ILE A 16 10.62 8.57 -2.54
CA ILE A 16 10.60 9.44 -3.72
C ILE A 16 11.67 10.50 -3.50
N LYS A 17 12.54 10.72 -4.50
CA LYS A 17 13.62 11.70 -4.43
C LYS A 17 13.69 12.48 -5.72
N LEU A 18 14.06 13.76 -5.64
CA LEU A 18 14.43 14.53 -6.81
C LEU A 18 15.64 13.89 -7.49
N LYS A 19 15.58 13.75 -8.80
CA LYS A 19 16.70 13.27 -9.60
C LYS A 19 17.73 14.38 -9.84
N SER A 20 17.27 15.61 -10.06
CA SER A 20 18.08 16.80 -10.27
C SER A 20 17.30 18.06 -9.88
N SER A 21 17.89 19.23 -10.07
CA SER A 21 17.21 20.53 -9.94
C SER A 21 16.35 20.91 -11.15
N ASN A 22 16.40 20.15 -12.24
CA ASN A 22 15.57 20.39 -13.42
C ASN A 22 14.16 19.84 -13.16
N ILE A 23 13.15 20.71 -13.20
CA ILE A 23 11.74 20.39 -12.95
C ILE A 23 11.13 19.41 -13.96
N PHE A 24 11.74 19.25 -15.12
CA PHE A 24 11.29 18.30 -16.15
C PHE A 24 11.84 16.89 -15.97
N ASP A 25 12.80 16.69 -15.07
CA ASP A 25 13.29 15.37 -14.76
C ASP A 25 12.31 14.63 -13.86
N ALA A 26 11.86 13.44 -14.28
CA ALA A 26 11.01 12.60 -13.46
C ALA A 26 11.73 12.23 -12.15
N PRO A 27 11.03 12.23 -11.00
CA PRO A 27 11.63 11.84 -9.74
C PRO A 27 12.05 10.36 -9.75
N THR A 28 13.04 10.04 -8.94
CA THR A 28 13.39 8.64 -8.67
C THR A 28 12.39 8.06 -7.66
N ILE A 29 11.69 7.02 -8.04
CA ILE A 29 10.71 6.32 -7.20
C ILE A 29 11.20 4.92 -6.92
N LYS A 30 11.35 4.56 -5.64
CA LYS A 30 11.69 3.23 -5.18
C LYS A 30 10.57 2.73 -4.29
N PHE A 31 9.88 1.69 -4.71
CA PHE A 31 8.75 1.13 -3.94
C PHE A 31 9.19 0.23 -2.80
N ASN A 32 10.27 -0.54 -2.99
CA ASN A 32 10.80 -1.52 -2.04
C ASN A 32 9.73 -2.52 -1.55
N TYR A 33 8.83 -2.97 -2.45
CA TYR A 33 7.82 -3.96 -2.10
C TYR A 33 8.46 -5.26 -1.60
N LEU A 34 7.91 -5.82 -0.51
CA LEU A 34 8.32 -7.09 0.08
C LEU A 34 9.80 -7.14 0.55
N GLU A 35 10.41 -5.98 0.81
CA GLU A 35 11.75 -5.89 1.39
C GLU A 35 11.77 -6.29 2.87
N HIS A 36 10.71 -6.00 3.60
CA HIS A 36 10.59 -6.43 4.99
C HIS A 36 10.14 -7.89 5.04
N GLU A 37 10.83 -8.72 5.84
CA GLU A 37 10.56 -10.15 5.93
C GLU A 37 9.11 -10.49 6.36
N ASP A 38 8.52 -9.67 7.25
CA ASP A 38 7.15 -9.87 7.70
C ASP A 38 6.13 -9.70 6.57
N ASP A 39 6.39 -8.80 5.62
CA ASP A 39 5.50 -8.59 4.48
C ASP A 39 5.48 -9.83 3.58
N MET A 40 6.65 -10.45 3.36
CA MET A 40 6.75 -11.70 2.63
C MET A 40 6.05 -12.84 3.37
N LYS A 41 6.28 -13.00 4.68
CA LYS A 41 5.62 -14.01 5.53
C LYS A 41 4.09 -13.87 5.46
N GLN A 42 3.57 -12.65 5.61
CA GLN A 42 2.13 -12.40 5.52
C GLN A 42 1.58 -12.69 4.12
N THR A 43 2.33 -12.39 3.07
CA THR A 43 1.89 -12.66 1.70
C THR A 43 1.85 -14.17 1.41
N ILE A 44 2.80 -14.95 1.93
CA ILE A 44 2.76 -16.43 1.89
C ILE A 44 1.49 -16.93 2.60
N GLU A 45 1.21 -16.44 3.80
CA GLU A 45 0.01 -16.81 4.53
C GLU A 45 -1.28 -16.41 3.77
N CYS A 46 -1.31 -15.29 3.07
CA CYS A 46 -2.42 -14.93 2.20
C CYS A 46 -2.68 -15.98 1.11
N VAL A 47 -1.63 -16.55 0.51
CA VAL A 47 -1.76 -17.65 -0.47
C VAL A 47 -2.35 -18.90 0.18
N LYS A 48 -1.82 -19.31 1.36
CA LYS A 48 -2.29 -20.47 2.10
C LYS A 48 -3.75 -20.34 2.52
N VAL A 49 -4.13 -19.18 3.05
CA VAL A 49 -5.52 -18.86 3.44
C VAL A 49 -6.45 -18.87 2.23
N ALA A 50 -6.04 -18.30 1.10
CA ALA A 50 -6.84 -18.33 -0.13
C ALA A 50 -7.10 -19.76 -0.60
N ARG A 51 -6.07 -20.61 -0.60
CA ARG A 51 -6.20 -22.04 -0.91
C ARG A 51 -7.19 -22.76 0.04
N ASN A 52 -7.06 -22.48 1.35
CA ASN A 52 -7.96 -23.07 2.34
C ASN A 52 -9.42 -22.66 2.10
N ILE A 53 -9.67 -21.37 1.83
CA ILE A 53 -11.02 -20.87 1.53
C ILE A 53 -11.59 -21.57 0.28
N LEU A 54 -10.82 -21.69 -0.79
CA LEU A 54 -11.28 -22.31 -2.04
C LEU A 54 -11.52 -23.82 -1.91
N LYS A 55 -10.91 -24.49 -0.94
CA LYS A 55 -11.10 -25.91 -0.63
C LYS A 55 -12.34 -26.19 0.23
N GLN A 56 -13.04 -25.16 0.74
CA GLN A 56 -14.23 -25.36 1.58
C GLN A 56 -15.37 -25.98 0.77
N ASN A 57 -16.15 -26.85 1.42
CA ASN A 57 -17.23 -27.60 0.77
C ASN A 57 -18.24 -26.72 0.03
N SER A 58 -18.56 -25.55 0.59
CA SER A 58 -19.49 -24.59 -0.03
C SER A 58 -18.98 -23.97 -1.34
N LEU A 59 -17.67 -24.07 -1.63
CA LEU A 59 -17.06 -23.54 -2.85
C LEU A 59 -16.62 -24.65 -3.82
N LYS A 60 -16.74 -25.91 -3.44
CA LYS A 60 -16.20 -27.06 -4.19
C LYS A 60 -16.74 -27.15 -5.63
N GLU A 61 -18.02 -26.88 -5.84
CA GLU A 61 -18.66 -26.90 -7.19
C GLU A 61 -18.21 -25.73 -8.08
N TYR A 62 -17.66 -24.65 -7.49
CA TYR A 62 -17.21 -23.46 -8.21
C TYR A 62 -15.70 -23.39 -8.34
N ALA A 63 -14.95 -24.27 -7.64
CA ALA A 63 -13.50 -24.30 -7.65
C ALA A 63 -13.01 -25.23 -8.77
N GLY A 64 -12.25 -24.63 -9.71
CA GLY A 64 -11.52 -25.40 -10.72
C GLY A 64 -10.07 -25.62 -10.30
N LYS A 65 -9.22 -26.02 -11.29
CA LYS A 65 -7.80 -26.18 -11.10
C LYS A 65 -7.13 -24.84 -10.69
N GLU A 66 -6.22 -24.89 -9.73
CA GLU A 66 -5.42 -23.72 -9.35
C GLU A 66 -4.52 -23.29 -10.49
N ILE A 67 -4.63 -22.01 -10.92
CA ILE A 67 -3.85 -21.44 -12.01
C ILE A 67 -2.52 -20.87 -11.49
N GLY A 68 -2.53 -20.30 -10.30
CA GLY A 68 -1.35 -19.68 -9.72
C GLY A 68 -1.48 -19.57 -8.20
N PRO A 69 -0.41 -19.89 -7.48
CA PRO A 69 0.91 -20.38 -7.91
C PRO A 69 0.90 -21.75 -8.59
N GLY A 70 -0.18 -22.53 -8.54
CA GLY A 70 -0.30 -23.88 -9.05
C GLY A 70 -0.18 -24.94 -7.94
N GLU A 71 -0.81 -26.10 -8.18
CA GLU A 71 -0.89 -27.17 -7.18
C GLU A 71 0.48 -27.73 -6.77
N ASP A 72 1.49 -27.62 -7.65
CA ASP A 72 2.86 -28.08 -7.42
C ASP A 72 3.66 -27.15 -6.49
N ALA A 73 3.22 -25.90 -6.31
CA ALA A 73 3.88 -24.96 -5.40
C ALA A 73 3.45 -25.23 -3.94
N THR A 74 4.00 -26.28 -3.35
CA THR A 74 3.66 -26.77 -2.00
C THR A 74 4.55 -26.22 -0.90
N SER A 75 5.80 -25.83 -1.22
CA SER A 75 6.75 -25.28 -0.26
C SER A 75 6.67 -23.75 -0.22
N ASP A 76 7.13 -23.16 0.90
CA ASP A 76 7.20 -21.71 1.03
C ASP A 76 8.16 -21.09 0.01
N GLU A 77 9.25 -21.80 -0.37
CA GLU A 77 10.21 -21.34 -1.37
C GLU A 77 9.53 -21.16 -2.75
N THR A 78 8.76 -22.17 -3.19
CA THR A 78 8.04 -22.09 -4.47
C THR A 78 6.94 -21.02 -4.47
N ILE A 79 6.29 -20.82 -3.32
CA ILE A 79 5.33 -19.73 -3.15
C ILE A 79 6.04 -18.37 -3.21
N VAL A 80 7.22 -18.20 -2.59
CA VAL A 80 8.03 -16.97 -2.64
C VAL A 80 8.43 -16.64 -4.07
N GLU A 81 8.90 -17.63 -4.84
CA GLU A 81 9.25 -17.43 -6.26
C GLU A 81 8.06 -16.90 -7.06
N TYR A 82 6.89 -17.52 -6.86
CA TYR A 82 5.65 -17.04 -7.48
C TYR A 82 5.29 -15.62 -7.06
N ILE A 83 5.32 -15.31 -5.76
CA ILE A 83 5.03 -13.97 -5.24
C ILE A 83 5.96 -12.95 -5.89
N ARG A 84 7.28 -13.20 -5.91
CA ARG A 84 8.25 -12.29 -6.53
C ARG A 84 8.01 -12.07 -8.02
N SER A 85 7.50 -13.07 -8.72
CA SER A 85 7.23 -12.97 -10.17
C SER A 85 5.89 -12.32 -10.51
N LYS A 86 4.93 -12.26 -9.57
CA LYS A 86 3.53 -11.89 -9.85
C LYS A 86 2.96 -10.83 -8.94
N ALA A 87 3.65 -10.47 -7.84
CA ALA A 87 3.16 -9.43 -6.94
C ALA A 87 3.09 -8.08 -7.67
N GLU A 88 1.97 -7.42 -7.50
CA GLU A 88 1.68 -6.09 -8.04
C GLU A 88 1.21 -5.15 -6.94
N THR A 89 1.30 -3.87 -7.19
CA THR A 89 0.70 -2.85 -6.31
C THR A 89 -0.83 -2.96 -6.28
N ALA A 90 -1.43 -2.64 -5.12
CA ALA A 90 -2.87 -2.47 -5.00
C ALA A 90 -3.35 -1.08 -5.47
N TYR A 91 -2.44 -0.24 -5.99
CA TYR A 91 -2.71 1.12 -6.47
C TYR A 91 -3.29 2.07 -5.41
N HIS A 92 -2.85 1.92 -4.18
CA HIS A 92 -3.20 2.79 -3.05
C HIS A 92 -1.96 3.53 -2.49
N PRO A 93 -1.23 4.34 -3.30
CA PRO A 93 -0.10 5.12 -2.81
C PRO A 93 -0.57 6.17 -1.79
N SER A 94 0.16 6.29 -0.68
CA SER A 94 -0.19 7.19 0.42
C SER A 94 1.03 7.46 1.30
N CYS A 95 0.88 8.35 2.29
CA CYS A 95 1.83 8.55 3.39
C CYS A 95 3.18 9.18 3.01
N THR A 96 3.36 9.67 1.77
CA THR A 96 4.64 10.25 1.32
C THR A 96 4.93 11.63 1.90
N LEU A 97 3.90 12.35 2.38
CA LEU A 97 3.98 13.66 3.03
C LEU A 97 3.27 13.64 4.38
N LYS A 98 3.54 12.60 5.18
CA LYS A 98 2.76 12.27 6.37
C LYS A 98 2.57 13.46 7.32
N MET A 99 1.38 13.56 7.89
CA MET A 99 1.01 14.48 8.95
C MET A 99 1.64 14.06 10.27
N GLY A 100 2.07 15.02 11.08
CA GLY A 100 2.56 14.75 12.42
C GLY A 100 3.38 15.90 13.00
N ILE A 101 3.97 15.62 14.18
CA ILE A 101 4.84 16.54 14.92
C ILE A 101 6.28 16.02 15.05
N ASP A 102 6.51 14.80 14.59
CA ASP A 102 7.85 14.20 14.63
C ASP A 102 8.74 14.72 13.49
N LYS A 103 10.06 14.49 13.60
CA LYS A 103 11.06 15.00 12.64
C LYS A 103 10.87 14.52 11.20
N SER A 104 10.11 13.46 10.98
CA SER A 104 9.83 12.93 9.64
C SER A 104 8.47 13.37 9.09
N ALA A 105 7.67 14.10 9.88
CA ALA A 105 6.41 14.68 9.43
C ALA A 105 6.67 15.84 8.46
N VAL A 106 5.89 15.88 7.39
CA VAL A 106 6.01 16.92 6.36
C VAL A 106 4.95 18.01 6.55
N VAL A 107 3.76 17.64 7.02
CA VAL A 107 2.69 18.60 7.28
C VAL A 107 2.22 18.53 8.73
N ASP A 108 1.69 19.65 9.21
CA ASP A 108 1.06 19.77 10.53
C ASP A 108 -0.42 19.30 10.49
N GLN A 109 -1.10 19.37 11.65
CA GLN A 109 -2.51 19.01 11.78
C GLN A 109 -3.48 19.95 11.01
N LYS A 110 -2.99 21.10 10.53
CA LYS A 110 -3.70 22.02 9.64
C LYS A 110 -3.31 21.84 8.18
N LEU A 111 -2.63 20.73 7.87
CA LEU A 111 -2.17 20.36 6.53
C LEU A 111 -1.13 21.33 5.93
N LYS A 112 -0.55 22.21 6.75
CA LYS A 112 0.51 23.14 6.32
C LYS A 112 1.86 22.43 6.28
N ILE A 113 2.67 22.70 5.27
CA ILE A 113 4.02 22.14 5.18
C ILE A 113 4.89 22.80 6.25
N HIS A 114 5.58 21.99 7.04
CA HIS A 114 6.55 22.50 8.03
C HIS A 114 7.65 23.32 7.36
N GLY A 115 7.88 24.53 7.87
CA GLY A 115 8.93 25.43 7.39
C GLY A 115 8.59 26.21 6.10
N LEU A 116 7.38 26.06 5.54
CA LEU A 116 6.91 26.85 4.40
C LEU A 116 5.59 27.55 4.74
N GLU A 117 5.41 28.74 4.19
CA GLU A 117 4.17 29.50 4.33
C GLU A 117 3.31 29.43 3.06
N GLY A 118 1.99 29.53 3.24
CA GLY A 118 1.05 29.62 2.12
C GLY A 118 0.77 28.33 1.38
N ILE A 119 1.35 27.19 1.79
CA ILE A 119 1.20 25.88 1.11
C ILE A 119 0.57 24.85 2.06
N ARG A 120 -0.39 24.11 1.55
CA ARG A 120 -0.99 22.94 2.19
C ARG A 120 -0.97 21.73 1.26
N VAL A 121 -1.07 20.54 1.86
CA VAL A 121 -1.31 19.27 1.14
C VAL A 121 -2.59 18.64 1.67
N ALA A 122 -3.49 18.23 0.77
CA ALA A 122 -4.81 17.71 1.13
C ALA A 122 -5.19 16.49 0.28
N ASP A 123 -4.36 15.46 0.29
CA ASP A 123 -4.57 14.20 -0.41
C ASP A 123 -4.10 12.98 0.43
N ALA A 124 -4.10 11.79 -0.14
CA ALA A 124 -3.69 10.56 0.56
C ALA A 124 -2.26 10.60 1.10
N SER A 125 -1.41 11.47 0.59
CA SER A 125 0.00 11.55 1.03
C SER A 125 0.14 12.02 2.48
N VAL A 126 -0.85 12.76 3.01
CA VAL A 126 -0.81 13.27 4.39
C VAL A 126 -1.13 12.22 5.45
N LEU A 127 -1.68 11.07 5.07
CA LEU A 127 -1.98 10.01 6.04
C LEU A 127 -0.69 9.56 6.74
N PRO A 128 -0.69 9.44 8.09
CA PRO A 128 0.49 9.01 8.84
C PRO A 128 0.90 7.58 8.51
N GLU A 129 -0.10 6.70 8.29
CA GLU A 129 0.06 5.30 7.91
C GLU A 129 -1.06 4.89 6.95
N ILE A 130 -0.83 3.83 6.17
CA ILE A 130 -1.84 3.27 5.30
C ILE A 130 -3.00 2.68 6.13
N THR A 131 -4.22 2.91 5.70
CA THR A 131 -5.41 2.41 6.39
C THR A 131 -5.68 0.93 6.09
N SER A 132 -6.44 0.25 6.96
CA SER A 132 -6.78 -1.17 6.84
C SER A 132 -7.77 -1.50 5.71
N GLY A 133 -8.04 -0.58 4.83
CA GLY A 133 -8.97 -0.73 3.71
C GLY A 133 -8.66 0.23 2.58
N ASN A 134 -9.56 0.29 1.61
CA ASN A 134 -9.41 1.18 0.46
C ASN A 134 -9.31 2.64 0.88
N LEU A 135 -8.44 3.39 0.21
CA LEU A 135 -8.16 4.80 0.54
C LEU A 135 -9.27 5.78 0.17
N ASN A 136 -10.28 5.37 -0.60
CA ASN A 136 -11.29 6.29 -1.10
C ASN A 136 -12.00 7.06 0.02
N ALA A 137 -12.55 6.37 1.01
CA ALA A 137 -13.23 7.02 2.14
C ALA A 137 -12.29 7.87 3.01
N PRO A 138 -11.09 7.41 3.41
CA PRO A 138 -10.11 8.23 4.10
C PRO A 138 -9.70 9.48 3.32
N VAL A 139 -9.53 9.41 2.00
CA VAL A 139 -9.17 10.57 1.17
C VAL A 139 -10.30 11.59 1.12
N ILE A 140 -11.56 11.14 0.97
CA ILE A 140 -12.73 12.03 1.04
C ILE A 140 -12.78 12.72 2.41
N MET A 141 -12.59 11.98 3.50
CA MET A 141 -12.57 12.55 4.86
C MET A 141 -11.47 13.62 5.01
N VAL A 142 -10.25 13.35 4.49
CA VAL A 142 -9.16 14.34 4.50
C VAL A 142 -9.54 15.57 3.70
N ALA A 143 -10.16 15.41 2.52
CA ALA A 143 -10.55 16.52 1.64
C ALA A 143 -11.64 17.40 2.28
N GLU A 144 -12.68 16.80 2.88
CA GLU A 144 -13.72 17.50 3.61
C GLU A 144 -13.14 18.31 4.79
N LYS A 145 -12.28 17.66 5.59
CA LYS A 145 -11.62 18.34 6.70
C LYS A 145 -10.67 19.45 6.25
N ALA A 146 -9.97 19.25 5.14
CA ALA A 146 -9.14 20.28 4.54
C ALA A 146 -9.96 21.50 4.09
N SER A 147 -11.12 21.27 3.50
CA SER A 147 -12.05 22.33 3.09
C SER A 147 -12.47 23.18 4.30
N ASP A 148 -12.87 22.55 5.40
CA ASP A 148 -13.20 23.25 6.64
C ASP A 148 -12.04 24.12 7.16
N ILE A 149 -10.81 23.56 7.15
CA ILE A 149 -9.60 24.26 7.63
C ILE A 149 -9.22 25.43 6.74
N ILE A 150 -9.52 25.38 5.45
CA ILE A 150 -9.16 26.43 4.47
C ILE A 150 -10.17 27.56 4.50
N LEU A 151 -11.46 27.25 4.71
CA LEU A 151 -12.54 28.21 4.66
C LEU A 151 -12.79 28.94 5.99
N ASN A 152 -12.30 28.42 7.12
CA ASN A 152 -12.39 28.99 8.47
C ASN A 152 -11.01 29.39 9.01
#